data_a7bd230c0f807331cbebd984f801fd44
#
_entry.id   a7bd230c0f807331cbebd984f801fd44
#
_cell.length_a   1.000
_cell.length_b   1.000
_cell.length_c   1.000
_cell.angle_alpha   90.00
_cell.angle_beta   90.00
_cell.angle_gamma   90.00
#
_symmetry.space_group_name_H-M   'P 1'
#
loop_
_entity.id
_entity.type
_entity.pdbx_description
1 polymer ?
#
loop_
_entity_poly.entity_id
_entity_poly.type
_entity_poly.pdbx_seq_one_letter_code
_entity_poly.pdbx_strand_id
1 'polypeptide(L)'
;TKGVALAVKAKMWVYAASKLFNGEYKEALAVTNLDGTRLFPDKDPNKWNKAVAALEEFIKFADEEGNYELLNTGNPSQDIYDLFQTYDKEIIWATAATSWGGLTNDMFDRRCTPRSEQNGMGCIGVTQELVDDFYMKDGLPIQATSYLPQSTLYTTEGFDKYTETVKAGSKEVQVANNVSNRFLNREARFYNTVFFQNRRWHVTNN
;
A
#
# COMPACT_ATOMS: atom_id res chain seq x y z
N THR A 1 -17.64 17.01 -0.40
CA THR A 1 -18.75 16.04 -0.19
C THR A 1 -19.06 15.23 -1.44
N LYS A 2 -19.18 15.86 -2.65
CA LYS A 2 -19.44 15.17 -3.93
C LYS A 2 -18.29 14.21 -4.26
N GLY A 3 -17.04 14.64 -4.17
CA GLY A 3 -15.85 13.79 -4.45
C GLY A 3 -15.78 12.55 -3.57
N VAL A 4 -16.06 12.70 -2.26
CA VAL A 4 -16.13 11.57 -1.33
C VAL A 4 -17.19 10.55 -1.76
N ALA A 5 -18.38 11.02 -2.12
CA ALA A 5 -19.47 10.15 -2.57
C ALA A 5 -19.11 9.38 -3.85
N LEU A 6 -18.50 10.06 -4.83
CA LEU A 6 -18.04 9.44 -6.08
C LEU A 6 -16.92 8.43 -5.84
N ALA A 7 -15.95 8.75 -5.00
CA ALA A 7 -14.86 7.84 -4.65
C ALA A 7 -15.38 6.58 -3.94
N VAL A 8 -16.31 6.74 -2.99
CA VAL A 8 -16.95 5.60 -2.30
C VAL A 8 -17.75 4.76 -3.29
N LYS A 9 -18.53 5.37 -4.20
CA LYS A 9 -19.26 4.67 -5.26
C LYS A 9 -18.33 3.83 -6.12
N ALA A 10 -17.23 4.41 -6.58
CA ALA A 10 -16.23 3.71 -7.40
C ALA A 10 -15.62 2.52 -6.63
N LYS A 11 -15.19 2.75 -5.40
CA LYS A 11 -14.63 1.69 -4.54
C LYS A 11 -15.62 0.55 -4.31
N MET A 12 -16.89 0.86 -4.03
CA MET A 12 -17.93 -0.15 -3.84
C MET A 12 -18.14 -1.01 -5.09
N TRP A 13 -18.12 -0.43 -6.29
CA TRP A 13 -18.25 -1.18 -7.52
C TRP A 13 -17.05 -2.08 -7.80
N VAL A 14 -15.82 -1.63 -7.49
CA VAL A 14 -14.60 -2.48 -7.59
C VAL A 14 -14.73 -3.70 -6.68
N TYR A 15 -15.13 -3.50 -5.41
CA TYR A 15 -15.35 -4.61 -4.49
C TYR A 15 -16.46 -5.54 -4.99
N ALA A 16 -17.60 -5.00 -5.43
CA ALA A 16 -18.73 -5.79 -5.92
C ALA A 16 -18.39 -6.59 -7.18
N ALA A 17 -17.43 -6.12 -8.00
CA ALA A 17 -16.95 -6.81 -9.19
C ALA A 17 -15.89 -7.87 -8.90
N SER A 18 -15.24 -7.81 -7.73
CA SER A 18 -14.18 -8.74 -7.35
C SER A 18 -14.67 -10.19 -7.26
N LYS A 19 -13.77 -11.13 -7.46
CA LYS A 19 -14.08 -12.57 -7.40
C LYS A 19 -14.76 -12.99 -6.11
N LEU A 20 -14.39 -12.39 -4.99
CA LEU A 20 -14.96 -12.70 -3.69
C LEU A 20 -16.46 -12.38 -3.62
N PHE A 21 -16.88 -11.23 -4.18
CA PHE A 21 -18.25 -10.73 -4.06
C PHE A 21 -19.11 -10.92 -5.33
N ASN A 22 -18.51 -11.39 -6.43
CA ASN A 22 -19.20 -11.54 -7.72
C ASN A 22 -19.45 -13.00 -8.11
N GLY A 23 -19.78 -13.85 -7.16
CA GLY A 23 -20.24 -15.21 -7.43
C GLY A 23 -19.15 -16.19 -7.93
N GLU A 24 -17.86 -15.86 -7.79
CA GLU A 24 -16.77 -16.78 -8.16
C GLU A 24 -16.22 -17.55 -6.95
N TYR A 25 -16.54 -17.14 -5.73
CA TYR A 25 -16.14 -17.83 -4.50
C TYR A 25 -17.22 -18.86 -4.11
N LYS A 26 -16.94 -20.13 -4.39
CA LYS A 26 -17.93 -21.22 -4.29
C LYS A 26 -18.52 -21.38 -2.90
N GLU A 27 -17.70 -21.26 -1.87
CA GLU A 27 -18.12 -21.41 -0.49
C GLU A 27 -19.10 -20.31 -0.08
N ALA A 28 -18.93 -19.09 -0.60
CA ALA A 28 -19.85 -17.99 -0.34
C ALA A 28 -21.23 -18.21 -0.98
N LEU A 29 -21.29 -18.90 -2.12
CA LEU A 29 -22.56 -19.21 -2.79
C LEU A 29 -23.47 -20.14 -1.96
N ALA A 30 -22.92 -20.90 -1.03
CA ALA A 30 -23.66 -21.76 -0.14
C ALA A 30 -24.20 -21.03 1.09
N VAL A 31 -23.79 -19.78 1.33
CA VAL A 31 -24.20 -19.03 2.53
C VAL A 31 -25.58 -18.42 2.31
N THR A 32 -26.51 -18.79 3.19
CA THR A 32 -27.89 -18.32 3.15
C THR A 32 -28.31 -17.76 4.50
N ASN A 33 -29.30 -16.89 4.51
CA ASN A 33 -30.04 -16.50 5.69
C ASN A 33 -30.92 -17.65 6.20
N LEU A 34 -31.53 -17.48 7.36
CA LEU A 34 -32.45 -18.46 7.97
C LEU A 34 -33.69 -18.72 7.10
N ASP A 35 -34.10 -17.76 6.28
CA ASP A 35 -35.21 -17.85 5.34
C ASP A 35 -34.82 -18.51 3.99
N GLY A 36 -33.57 -18.95 3.85
CA GLY A 36 -33.04 -19.54 2.64
C GLY A 36 -32.55 -18.55 1.58
N THR A 37 -32.65 -17.24 1.82
CA THR A 37 -32.16 -16.22 0.88
C THR A 37 -30.65 -16.26 0.80
N ARG A 38 -30.08 -16.39 -0.39
CA ARG A 38 -28.61 -16.37 -0.61
C ARG A 38 -28.05 -14.98 -0.33
N LEU A 39 -26.93 -14.92 0.38
CA LEU A 39 -26.24 -13.67 0.71
C LEU A 39 -25.35 -13.18 -0.43
N PHE A 40 -24.84 -14.06 -1.26
CA PHE A 40 -23.98 -13.72 -2.37
C PHE A 40 -24.72 -13.96 -3.71
N PRO A 41 -24.63 -13.00 -4.64
CA PRO A 41 -25.28 -13.11 -5.93
C PRO A 41 -24.55 -14.10 -6.85
N ASP A 42 -25.19 -14.47 -7.94
CA ASP A 42 -24.52 -15.12 -9.07
C ASP A 42 -23.55 -14.15 -9.76
N LYS A 43 -22.62 -14.70 -10.55
CA LYS A 43 -21.67 -13.92 -11.31
C LYS A 43 -22.38 -13.02 -12.33
N ASP A 44 -22.11 -11.72 -12.24
CA ASP A 44 -22.51 -10.71 -13.21
C ASP A 44 -21.27 -10.15 -13.92
N PRO A 45 -21.02 -10.51 -15.19
CA PRO A 45 -19.86 -10.04 -15.95
C PRO A 45 -19.86 -8.52 -16.15
N ASN A 46 -21.03 -7.88 -16.04
CA ASN A 46 -21.15 -6.43 -16.25
C ASN A 46 -20.70 -5.58 -15.05
N LYS A 47 -20.44 -6.17 -13.90
CA LYS A 47 -20.01 -5.41 -12.71
C LYS A 47 -18.68 -4.69 -12.94
N TRP A 48 -17.76 -5.27 -13.69
CA TRP A 48 -16.52 -4.58 -14.06
C TRP A 48 -16.76 -3.34 -14.91
N ASN A 49 -17.71 -3.40 -15.86
CA ASN A 49 -18.10 -2.24 -16.67
C ASN A 49 -18.68 -1.12 -15.78
N LYS A 50 -19.48 -1.49 -14.77
CA LYS A 50 -20.01 -0.52 -13.79
C LYS A 50 -18.90 0.08 -12.91
N ALA A 51 -17.91 -0.72 -12.55
CA ALA A 51 -16.74 -0.23 -11.81
C ALA A 51 -15.92 0.76 -12.65
N VAL A 52 -15.65 0.43 -13.91
CA VAL A 52 -14.95 1.34 -14.85
C VAL A 52 -15.72 2.65 -14.99
N ALA A 53 -17.01 2.60 -15.29
CA ALA A 53 -17.83 3.80 -15.45
C ALA A 53 -17.84 4.69 -14.17
N ALA A 54 -17.88 4.08 -12.99
CA ALA A 54 -17.85 4.82 -11.73
C ALA A 54 -16.46 5.44 -11.46
N LEU A 55 -15.38 4.78 -11.86
CA LEU A 55 -14.02 5.33 -11.77
C LEU A 55 -13.81 6.48 -12.75
N GLU A 56 -14.28 6.33 -14.00
CA GLU A 56 -14.23 7.40 -14.99
C GLU A 56 -15.02 8.63 -14.56
N GLU A 57 -16.19 8.43 -13.96
CA GLU A 57 -17.01 9.52 -13.39
C GLU A 57 -16.25 10.26 -12.27
N PHE A 58 -15.55 9.55 -11.41
CA PHE A 58 -14.73 10.17 -10.37
C PHE A 58 -13.54 10.92 -10.97
N ILE A 59 -12.80 10.32 -11.91
CA ILE A 59 -11.64 10.95 -12.55
C ILE A 59 -12.07 12.24 -13.27
N LYS A 60 -13.14 12.19 -14.05
CA LYS A 60 -13.69 13.36 -14.72
C LYS A 60 -14.04 14.46 -13.72
N PHE A 61 -14.69 14.12 -12.62
CA PHE A 61 -14.98 15.08 -11.56
C PHE A 61 -13.70 15.65 -10.92
N ALA A 62 -12.70 14.82 -10.67
CA ALA A 62 -11.43 15.24 -10.09
C ALA A 62 -10.73 16.29 -10.97
N ASP A 63 -10.69 16.03 -12.27
CA ASP A 63 -10.00 16.88 -13.25
C ASP A 63 -10.75 18.20 -13.52
N GLU A 64 -12.09 18.15 -13.61
CA GLU A 64 -12.89 19.30 -14.07
C GLU A 64 -13.41 20.19 -12.90
N GLU A 65 -13.80 19.58 -11.77
CA GLU A 65 -14.52 20.28 -10.70
C GLU A 65 -13.90 20.11 -9.31
N GLY A 66 -13.34 18.92 -9.02
CA GLY A 66 -12.99 18.50 -7.69
C GLY A 66 -11.65 19.03 -7.19
N ASN A 67 -10.79 19.47 -8.10
CA ASN A 67 -9.46 19.97 -7.81
C ASN A 67 -8.60 18.95 -7.01
N TYR A 68 -8.78 17.65 -7.31
CA TYR A 68 -7.94 16.59 -6.78
C TYR A 68 -6.76 16.35 -7.73
N GLU A 69 -5.61 16.06 -7.16
CA GLU A 69 -4.37 15.90 -7.92
C GLU A 69 -3.43 14.96 -7.18
N LEU A 70 -2.75 14.07 -7.89
CA LEU A 70 -1.72 13.24 -7.28
C LEU A 70 -0.53 14.09 -6.85
N LEU A 71 -0.03 13.87 -5.65
CA LEU A 71 1.18 14.52 -5.17
C LEU A 71 2.39 13.98 -5.97
N ASN A 72 3.04 14.86 -6.72
CA ASN A 72 4.19 14.51 -7.54
C ASN A 72 5.19 15.66 -7.60
N THR A 73 6.15 15.66 -6.70
CA THR A 73 7.26 16.63 -6.68
C THR A 73 8.47 16.16 -7.47
N GLY A 74 8.44 14.94 -8.02
CA GLY A 74 9.56 14.28 -8.66
C GLY A 74 10.44 13.48 -7.70
N ASN A 75 10.09 13.43 -6.42
CA ASN A 75 10.75 12.59 -5.41
C ASN A 75 9.72 11.63 -4.77
N PRO A 76 9.49 10.45 -5.35
CA PRO A 76 8.43 9.55 -4.90
C PRO A 76 8.52 9.13 -3.43
N SER A 77 9.72 9.02 -2.86
CA SER A 77 9.88 8.68 -1.45
C SER A 77 9.43 9.80 -0.52
N GLN A 78 9.74 11.06 -0.90
CA GLN A 78 9.29 12.22 -0.14
C GLN A 78 7.79 12.42 -0.30
N ASP A 79 7.29 12.28 -1.51
CA ASP A 79 5.86 12.43 -1.81
C ASP A 79 5.01 11.46 -0.96
N ILE A 80 5.40 10.19 -0.87
CA ILE A 80 4.70 9.20 -0.05
C ILE A 80 4.78 9.56 1.45
N TYR A 81 5.91 10.05 1.92
CA TYR A 81 6.03 10.49 3.31
C TYR A 81 5.12 11.69 3.59
N ASP A 82 5.15 12.71 2.74
CA ASP A 82 4.40 13.95 2.91
C ASP A 82 2.90 13.73 2.80
N LEU A 83 2.45 12.81 1.94
CA LEU A 83 1.06 12.42 1.79
C LEU A 83 0.39 12.04 3.12
N PHE A 84 1.12 11.40 4.01
CA PHE A 84 0.60 10.99 5.32
C PHE A 84 0.84 12.02 6.43
N GLN A 85 1.53 13.12 6.14
CA GLN A 85 1.81 14.18 7.10
C GLN A 85 0.97 15.44 6.85
N THR A 86 0.50 15.63 5.62
CA THR A 86 -0.16 16.87 5.20
C THR A 86 -1.49 16.56 4.54
N TYR A 87 -2.50 17.38 4.79
CA TYR A 87 -3.76 17.27 4.06
C TYR A 87 -3.67 18.10 2.78
N ASP A 88 -3.46 17.44 1.66
CA ASP A 88 -3.29 18.06 0.34
C ASP A 88 -4.36 17.62 -0.67
N LYS A 89 -4.15 17.94 -1.93
CA LYS A 89 -5.09 17.66 -3.01
C LYS A 89 -5.26 16.16 -3.33
N GLU A 90 -4.33 15.29 -2.95
CA GLU A 90 -4.45 13.86 -3.16
C GLU A 90 -5.42 13.22 -2.16
N ILE A 91 -5.61 13.85 -0.98
CA ILE A 91 -6.47 13.33 0.07
C ILE A 91 -7.94 13.60 -0.25
N ILE A 92 -8.67 12.57 -0.60
CA ILE A 92 -10.11 12.67 -0.88
C ILE A 92 -10.90 12.80 0.44
N TRP A 93 -10.51 12.02 1.44
CA TRP A 93 -11.14 12.03 2.75
C TRP A 93 -10.20 11.42 3.79
N ALA A 94 -10.01 12.13 4.88
CA ALA A 94 -9.33 11.66 6.07
C ALA A 94 -10.17 11.95 7.32
N THR A 95 -9.87 11.25 8.42
CA THR A 95 -10.54 11.53 9.67
C THR A 95 -10.08 12.89 10.22
N ALA A 96 -11.01 13.65 10.77
CA ALA A 96 -10.71 14.92 11.43
C ALA A 96 -10.15 14.74 12.86
N ALA A 97 -9.85 13.51 13.28
CA ALA A 97 -9.31 13.23 14.59
C ALA A 97 -7.90 13.81 14.72
N THR A 98 -7.71 14.69 15.68
CA THR A 98 -6.42 15.33 15.98
C THR A 98 -5.58 14.53 16.98
N SER A 99 -6.15 13.48 17.55
CA SER A 99 -5.49 12.64 18.55
C SER A 99 -5.83 11.18 18.30
N TRP A 100 -4.82 10.35 18.31
CA TRP A 100 -4.95 8.89 18.24
C TRP A 100 -5.20 8.26 19.60
N GLY A 101 -5.32 9.08 20.66
CA GLY A 101 -5.73 8.66 22.00
C GLY A 101 -5.06 7.38 22.49
N GLY A 102 -5.81 6.32 22.52
CA GLY A 102 -5.37 5.01 22.97
C GLY A 102 -4.27 4.36 22.13
N LEU A 103 -4.10 4.69 20.85
CA LEU A 103 -3.05 4.07 20.03
C LEU A 103 -1.67 4.48 20.49
N THR A 104 -1.45 5.73 20.83
CA THR A 104 -0.17 6.19 21.38
C THR A 104 0.03 5.70 22.81
N ASN A 105 -1.02 5.74 23.62
CA ASN A 105 -0.98 5.22 24.99
C ASN A 105 -0.83 3.70 25.04
N ASP A 106 -1.40 2.98 24.09
CA ASP A 106 -1.28 1.53 23.96
C ASP A 106 0.04 1.08 23.34
N MET A 107 0.97 2.02 23.14
CA MET A 107 2.30 1.71 22.64
C MET A 107 2.30 1.09 21.23
N PHE A 108 1.34 1.49 20.37
CA PHE A 108 1.29 0.97 18.98
C PHE A 108 2.62 1.19 18.28
N ASP A 109 3.19 2.39 18.37
CA ASP A 109 4.50 2.72 17.81
C ASP A 109 5.59 1.78 18.33
N ARG A 110 5.59 1.51 19.63
CA ARG A 110 6.57 0.60 20.26
C ARG A 110 6.40 -0.84 19.79
N ARG A 111 5.18 -1.27 19.51
CA ARG A 111 4.91 -2.63 19.00
C ARG A 111 5.43 -2.83 17.58
N CYS A 112 5.40 -1.78 16.77
CA CYS A 112 5.97 -1.77 15.42
C CYS A 112 7.48 -1.52 15.39
N THR A 113 8.01 -0.87 16.44
CA THR A 113 9.44 -0.52 16.53
C THR A 113 10.29 -1.78 16.74
N PRO A 114 11.41 -1.91 16.02
CA PRO A 114 12.34 -3.03 16.21
C PRO A 114 12.81 -3.16 17.66
N ARG A 115 13.03 -4.38 18.11
CA ARG A 115 13.41 -4.68 19.50
C ARG A 115 14.81 -4.17 19.87
N SER A 116 15.64 -3.91 18.87
CA SER A 116 16.96 -3.29 19.02
C SER A 116 16.90 -1.84 19.49
N GLU A 117 15.77 -1.18 19.28
CA GLU A 117 15.58 0.21 19.69
C GLU A 117 15.08 0.32 21.12
N GLN A 118 15.39 1.44 21.78
CA GLN A 118 14.96 1.70 23.15
C GLN A 118 13.43 1.59 23.26
N ASN A 119 12.99 0.69 24.11
CA ASN A 119 11.57 0.39 24.32
C ASN A 119 10.84 -0.22 23.13
N GLY A 120 11.50 -0.61 22.04
CA GLY A 120 10.89 -1.35 20.93
C GLY A 120 10.42 -2.75 21.37
N MET A 121 9.26 -3.16 20.92
CA MET A 121 8.68 -4.48 21.25
C MET A 121 8.81 -5.49 20.11
N GLY A 122 8.85 -5.02 18.84
CA GLY A 122 8.94 -5.89 17.66
C GLY A 122 7.83 -6.94 17.59
N CYS A 123 6.61 -6.57 18.01
CA CYS A 123 5.49 -7.51 18.09
C CYS A 123 4.67 -7.57 16.81
N ILE A 124 4.72 -6.53 16.00
CA ILE A 124 3.93 -6.40 14.78
C ILE A 124 4.89 -6.40 13.61
N GLY A 125 4.68 -7.31 12.69
CA GLY A 125 5.41 -7.41 11.43
C GLY A 125 4.45 -7.60 10.27
N VAL A 126 4.93 -7.35 9.06
CA VAL A 126 4.20 -7.63 7.83
C VAL A 126 4.40 -9.08 7.40
N THR A 127 3.42 -9.64 6.71
CA THR A 127 3.56 -10.99 6.14
C THR A 127 4.52 -10.96 4.94
N GLN A 128 5.11 -12.10 4.64
CA GLN A 128 6.00 -12.21 3.49
C GLN A 128 5.26 -12.00 2.17
N GLU A 129 4.00 -12.44 2.09
CA GLU A 129 3.14 -12.22 0.93
C GLU A 129 2.96 -10.72 0.65
N LEU A 130 2.69 -9.90 1.68
CA LEU A 130 2.59 -8.45 1.51
C LEU A 130 3.92 -7.83 1.06
N VAL A 131 5.05 -8.32 1.57
CA VAL A 131 6.38 -7.88 1.13
C VAL A 131 6.58 -8.19 -0.35
N ASP A 132 6.16 -9.35 -0.82
CA ASP A 132 6.32 -9.78 -2.20
C ASP A 132 5.34 -9.07 -3.16
N ASP A 133 4.20 -8.61 -2.68
CA ASP A 133 3.21 -7.85 -3.46
C ASP A 133 3.68 -6.44 -3.87
N PHE A 134 4.64 -5.85 -3.16
CA PHE A 134 5.25 -4.60 -3.62
C PHE A 134 5.99 -4.81 -4.93
N TYR A 135 5.90 -3.84 -5.83
CA TYR A 135 6.60 -3.89 -7.10
C TYR A 135 8.10 -3.58 -6.98
N MET A 136 8.84 -3.94 -8.01
CA MET A 136 10.21 -3.50 -8.21
C MET A 136 10.21 -2.03 -8.71
N LYS A 137 11.36 -1.39 -8.72
CA LYS A 137 11.51 0.03 -9.13
C LYS A 137 11.07 0.33 -10.57
N ASP A 138 10.95 -0.68 -11.40
CA ASP A 138 10.46 -0.57 -12.78
C ASP A 138 8.96 -0.86 -12.92
N GLY A 139 8.25 -1.09 -11.82
CA GLY A 139 6.82 -1.36 -11.78
C GLY A 139 6.44 -2.81 -12.08
N LEU A 140 7.40 -3.73 -12.15
CA LEU A 140 7.14 -5.15 -12.35
C LEU A 140 7.06 -5.90 -11.02
N PRO A 141 6.30 -7.01 -10.94
CA PRO A 141 6.33 -7.90 -9.79
C PRO A 141 7.72 -8.50 -9.58
N ILE A 142 8.09 -8.79 -8.33
CA ILE A 142 9.38 -9.42 -8.01
C ILE A 142 9.52 -10.83 -8.61
N GLN A 143 8.40 -11.53 -8.75
CA GLN A 143 8.35 -12.83 -9.41
C GLN A 143 7.62 -12.73 -10.74
N ALA A 144 8.24 -13.25 -11.81
CA ALA A 144 7.58 -13.35 -13.08
C ALA A 144 6.45 -14.37 -13.03
N THR A 145 5.34 -13.95 -13.49
CA THR A 145 4.37 -14.89 -14.03
C THR A 145 4.77 -15.27 -15.45
N SER A 146 4.27 -16.40 -15.94
CA SER A 146 4.61 -16.94 -17.28
C SER A 146 4.38 -15.99 -18.46
N TYR A 147 3.63 -14.89 -18.24
CA TYR A 147 3.37 -13.85 -19.25
C TYR A 147 4.19 -12.56 -19.06
N LEU A 148 5.09 -12.53 -18.06
CA LEU A 148 6.01 -11.41 -17.83
C LEU A 148 7.46 -11.91 -17.83
N PRO A 149 8.00 -12.30 -18.98
CA PRO A 149 9.33 -12.95 -19.06
C PRO A 149 10.50 -12.03 -18.69
N GLN A 150 10.28 -10.74 -18.51
CA GLN A 150 11.34 -9.75 -18.18
C GLN A 150 11.72 -9.74 -16.69
N SER A 151 11.04 -10.43 -15.83
CA SER A 151 11.33 -10.45 -14.40
C SER A 151 12.54 -11.30 -14.01
N THR A 152 13.30 -11.79 -14.97
CA THR A 152 14.65 -12.36 -14.73
C THR A 152 15.68 -11.30 -14.32
N LEU A 153 15.31 -10.02 -14.32
CA LEU A 153 16.19 -8.93 -13.91
C LEU A 153 16.44 -8.89 -12.40
N TYR A 154 15.55 -9.47 -11.61
CA TYR A 154 15.63 -9.43 -10.17
C TYR A 154 15.70 -10.85 -9.59
N THR A 155 16.54 -11.02 -8.58
CA THR A 155 16.64 -12.26 -7.83
C THR A 155 16.20 -12.03 -6.39
N THR A 156 15.51 -13.02 -5.83
CA THR A 156 15.18 -13.06 -4.40
C THR A 156 16.27 -13.75 -3.59
N GLU A 157 17.22 -14.40 -4.26
CA GLU A 157 18.29 -15.17 -3.63
C GLU A 157 19.56 -14.32 -3.47
N GLY A 158 20.30 -14.62 -2.41
CA GLY A 158 21.56 -13.95 -2.12
C GLY A 158 21.41 -12.62 -1.41
N PHE A 159 22.54 -11.95 -1.27
CA PHE A 159 22.68 -10.71 -0.52
C PHE A 159 23.57 -9.73 -1.26
N ASP A 160 23.30 -8.44 -1.09
CA ASP A 160 24.11 -7.37 -1.68
C ASP A 160 24.13 -6.14 -0.78
N LYS A 161 24.82 -5.12 -1.24
CA LYS A 161 24.94 -3.82 -0.56
C LYS A 161 23.64 -3.05 -0.65
N TYR A 162 23.30 -2.38 0.43
CA TYR A 162 22.18 -1.46 0.49
C TYR A 162 22.64 -0.07 0.87
N THR A 163 22.27 0.92 0.07
CA THR A 163 22.49 2.34 0.34
C THR A 163 21.16 3.02 0.57
N GLU A 164 21.11 3.94 1.51
CA GLU A 164 19.93 4.74 1.82
C GLU A 164 20.30 6.21 1.89
N THR A 165 19.49 7.07 1.28
CA THR A 165 19.62 8.52 1.42
C THR A 165 18.91 8.95 2.69
N VAL A 166 19.68 9.36 3.69
CA VAL A 166 19.13 9.82 4.96
C VAL A 166 18.87 11.32 4.88
N LYS A 167 17.63 11.71 4.68
CA LYS A 167 17.13 13.09 4.51
C LYS A 167 17.55 13.82 3.24
N ALA A 168 16.62 14.61 2.71
CA ALA A 168 16.86 15.50 1.59
C ALA A 168 18.09 16.40 1.88
N GLY A 169 19.09 16.35 1.00
CA GLY A 169 20.32 17.11 1.10
C GLY A 169 21.46 16.42 1.88
N SER A 170 21.26 15.24 2.43
CA SER A 170 22.33 14.45 3.07
C SER A 170 22.94 13.44 2.11
N LYS A 171 24.21 13.09 2.38
CA LYS A 171 24.94 12.10 1.59
C LYS A 171 24.23 10.73 1.66
N GLU A 172 24.27 9.99 0.55
CA GLU A 172 23.98 8.56 0.61
C GLU A 172 24.87 7.90 1.65
N VAL A 173 24.25 7.20 2.58
CA VAL A 173 24.97 6.43 3.59
C VAL A 173 24.81 4.96 3.23
N GLN A 174 25.92 4.29 3.03
CA GLN A 174 25.90 2.84 2.93
C GLN A 174 25.50 2.27 4.29
N VAL A 175 24.31 1.69 4.33
CA VAL A 175 23.70 1.24 5.60
C VAL A 175 24.13 -0.18 5.93
N ALA A 176 24.29 -1.04 4.92
CA ALA A 176 24.65 -2.43 5.13
C ALA A 176 25.32 -3.07 3.90
N ASN A 177 26.18 -4.07 4.16
CA ASN A 177 26.84 -4.85 3.13
C ASN A 177 26.17 -6.19 2.83
N ASN A 178 25.08 -6.50 3.51
CA ASN A 178 24.51 -7.85 3.51
C ASN A 178 22.99 -7.80 3.71
N VAL A 179 22.32 -7.18 2.73
CA VAL A 179 20.86 -7.12 2.68
C VAL A 179 20.36 -8.12 1.65
N SER A 180 19.35 -8.89 2.00
CA SER A 180 18.74 -9.84 1.07
C SER A 180 18.28 -9.12 -0.21
N ASN A 181 18.60 -9.72 -1.35
CA ASN A 181 18.21 -9.21 -2.66
C ASN A 181 16.70 -9.04 -2.81
N ARG A 182 15.91 -9.77 -2.04
CA ARG A 182 14.45 -9.62 -1.96
C ARG A 182 14.00 -8.20 -1.59
N PHE A 183 14.81 -7.46 -0.84
CA PHE A 183 14.49 -6.12 -0.37
C PHE A 183 15.12 -5.01 -1.21
N LEU A 184 15.93 -5.37 -2.21
CA LEU A 184 16.62 -4.41 -3.06
C LEU A 184 15.83 -4.08 -4.32
N ASN A 185 16.10 -2.90 -4.89
CA ASN A 185 15.47 -2.44 -6.13
C ASN A 185 13.92 -2.42 -6.11
N ARG A 186 13.33 -2.17 -4.95
CA ARG A 186 11.89 -2.08 -4.78
C ARG A 186 11.38 -0.66 -5.07
N GLU A 187 10.09 -0.52 -5.29
CA GLU A 187 9.42 0.76 -5.42
C GLU A 187 9.52 1.62 -4.16
N ALA A 188 9.33 2.93 -4.28
CA ALA A 188 9.45 3.86 -3.17
C ALA A 188 8.49 3.56 -2.00
N ARG A 189 7.27 3.09 -2.28
CA ARG A 189 6.30 2.70 -1.25
C ARG A 189 6.83 1.60 -0.34
N PHE A 190 7.57 0.63 -0.90
CA PHE A 190 8.19 -0.41 -0.10
C PHE A 190 9.10 0.17 0.98
N TYR A 191 10.01 1.06 0.60
CA TYR A 191 10.97 1.64 1.54
C TYR A 191 10.33 2.58 2.57
N ASN A 192 9.17 3.14 2.28
CA ASN A 192 8.44 3.96 3.26
C ASN A 192 7.54 3.14 4.20
N THR A 193 7.20 1.91 3.81
CA THR A 193 6.22 1.09 4.55
C THR A 193 6.88 -0.06 5.30
N VAL A 194 7.91 -0.68 4.72
CA VAL A 194 8.50 -1.92 5.24
C VAL A 194 9.87 -1.66 5.83
N PHE A 195 10.04 -2.04 7.09
CA PHE A 195 11.33 -2.09 7.75
C PHE A 195 11.86 -3.54 7.71
N PHE A 196 13.10 -3.72 7.26
CA PHE A 196 13.72 -5.03 7.07
C PHE A 196 15.11 -5.10 7.72
N GLN A 197 15.63 -6.29 7.85
CA GLN A 197 16.92 -6.55 8.47
C GLN A 197 18.05 -5.75 7.82
N ASN A 198 18.93 -5.20 8.64
CA ASN A 198 20.08 -4.36 8.27
C ASN A 198 19.70 -3.00 7.65
N ARG A 199 18.42 -2.65 7.62
CA ARG A 199 18.01 -1.29 7.34
C ARG A 199 18.22 -0.41 8.56
N ARG A 200 18.60 0.84 8.36
CA ARG A 200 18.74 1.81 9.44
C ARG A 200 17.37 2.26 9.92
N TRP A 201 17.10 2.16 11.21
CA TRP A 201 15.95 2.79 11.83
C TRP A 201 16.17 4.30 11.91
N HIS A 202 15.10 5.09 11.84
CA HIS A 202 15.16 6.54 11.96
C HIS A 202 15.59 6.98 13.36
N VAL A 203 16.74 6.59 13.78
CA VAL A 203 17.31 7.20 14.98
C VAL A 203 17.99 8.49 14.54
N THR A 204 17.30 9.57 14.79
CA THR A 204 17.91 10.87 14.72
C THR A 204 18.88 10.97 15.87
N ASN A 205 20.09 11.32 15.60
CA ASN A 205 21.12 11.75 16.52
C ASN A 205 21.93 10.61 17.16
N ASN A 206 23.04 10.37 16.55
CA ASN A 206 24.27 10.99 17.15
C ASN A 206 25.32 11.03 16.11
#